data_078f62ce7fcda6799bf387f272260247
#
_entry.id   078f62ce7fcda6799bf387f272260247
#
_cell.length_a   1.000
_cell.length_b   1.000
_cell.length_c   1.000
_cell.angle_alpha   90.00
_cell.angle_beta   90.00
_cell.angle_gamma   90.00
#
_symmetry.space_group_name_H-M   'P 1'
#
loop_
_entity.id
_entity.type
_entity.pdbx_description
1 polymer ?
#
loop_
_entity_poly.entity_id
_entity_poly.type
_entity_poly.pdbx_seq_one_letter_code
_entity_poly.pdbx_strand_id
1 'polypeptide(L)'
;MPEYYITIEEAVALGWRFGKDLSRVAPGVMITRGIYKNYNEHLPTGRTWYEADINYTSGKRNKQRILYSNDGLIFVTYDHYRRFYEIV
;
A
#
# COMPACT_ATOMS: atom_id res chain seq x y z
N MET A 1 4.71 5.26 -11.00
CA MET A 1 4.79 5.42 -9.53
C MET A 1 5.95 6.32 -9.17
N PRO A 2 5.83 7.12 -8.12
CA PRO A 2 6.96 7.90 -7.63
C PRO A 2 8.15 7.02 -7.25
N GLU A 3 9.36 7.57 -7.35
CA GLU A 3 10.59 6.80 -7.08
C GLU A 3 10.72 6.34 -5.63
N TYR A 4 10.00 6.98 -4.70
CA TYR A 4 10.03 6.58 -3.30
C TYR A 4 9.14 5.37 -2.98
N TYR A 5 8.56 4.73 -3.99
CA TYR A 5 7.84 3.47 -3.83
C TYR A 5 8.65 2.32 -4.39
N ILE A 6 8.64 1.19 -3.66
CA ILE A 6 9.22 -0.07 -4.13
C ILE A 6 8.21 -1.20 -3.88
N THR A 7 8.37 -2.31 -4.59
CA THR A 7 7.53 -3.49 -4.38
C THR A 7 8.01 -4.28 -3.18
N ILE A 8 7.17 -5.22 -2.70
CA ILE A 8 7.57 -6.14 -1.65
C ILE A 8 8.76 -6.99 -2.11
N GLU A 9 8.75 -7.45 -3.36
CA GLU A 9 9.84 -8.24 -3.92
C GLU A 9 11.16 -7.46 -3.92
N GLU A 10 11.12 -6.19 -4.29
CA GLU A 10 12.31 -5.33 -4.27
C GLU A 10 12.81 -5.13 -2.84
N ALA A 11 11.90 -4.90 -1.88
CA ALA A 11 12.27 -4.73 -0.49
C ALA A 11 12.95 -6.00 0.07
N VAL A 12 12.39 -7.16 -0.21
CA VAL A 12 12.96 -8.44 0.23
C VAL A 12 14.34 -8.65 -0.39
N ALA A 13 14.52 -8.28 -1.66
CA ALA A 13 15.81 -8.36 -2.33
C ALA A 13 16.87 -7.46 -1.66
N LEU A 14 16.44 -6.36 -1.03
CA LEU A 14 17.32 -5.47 -0.27
C LEU A 14 17.58 -5.96 1.15
N GLY A 15 16.95 -7.05 1.58
CA GLY A 15 17.15 -7.61 2.91
C GLY A 15 16.00 -7.42 3.89
N TRP A 16 14.91 -6.80 3.45
CA TRP A 16 13.76 -6.61 4.33
C TRP A 16 13.03 -7.92 4.60
N ARG A 17 12.47 -8.03 5.82
CA ARG A 17 11.60 -9.15 6.22
C ARG A 17 10.34 -8.58 6.86
N PHE A 18 9.21 -9.28 6.71
CA PHE A 18 7.94 -8.85 7.30
C PHE A 18 8.09 -8.63 8.80
N GLY A 19 7.51 -7.53 9.29
CA GLY A 19 7.59 -7.15 10.70
C GLY A 19 8.86 -6.39 11.08
N LYS A 20 9.78 -6.19 10.16
CA LYS A 20 11.02 -5.46 10.40
C LYS A 20 10.94 -4.03 9.86
N ASP A 21 11.88 -3.20 10.30
CA ASP A 21 11.95 -1.79 9.89
C ASP A 21 12.43 -1.68 8.45
N LEU A 22 11.52 -1.32 7.54
CA LEU A 22 11.84 -1.14 6.13
C LEU A 22 12.89 -0.05 5.92
N SER A 23 12.87 1.00 6.73
CA SER A 23 13.78 2.14 6.55
C SER A 23 15.25 1.78 6.73
N ARG A 24 15.56 0.66 7.37
CA ARG A 24 16.95 0.20 7.55
C ARG A 24 17.58 -0.30 6.25
N VAL A 25 16.78 -0.85 5.36
CA VAL A 25 17.28 -1.40 4.08
C VAL A 25 16.93 -0.50 2.90
N ALA A 26 15.91 0.34 3.02
CA ALA A 26 15.43 1.21 1.96
C ALA A 26 14.93 2.52 2.57
N PRO A 27 15.84 3.40 3.04
CA PRO A 27 15.41 4.66 3.66
C PRO A 27 14.69 5.55 2.65
N GLY A 28 13.63 6.21 3.12
CA GLY A 28 12.87 7.15 2.30
C GLY A 28 11.89 6.53 1.32
N VAL A 29 11.63 5.22 1.40
CA VAL A 29 10.70 4.55 0.49
C VAL A 29 9.52 3.93 1.22
N MET A 30 8.47 3.62 0.46
CA MET A 30 7.28 2.94 0.94
C MET A 30 6.96 1.76 0.02
N ILE A 31 6.18 0.80 0.53
CA ILE A 31 5.78 -0.37 -0.25
C ILE A 31 4.60 -0.02 -1.15
N THR A 32 4.63 -0.48 -2.39
CA THR A 32 3.58 -0.25 -3.37
C THR A 32 3.23 -1.51 -4.17
N ARG A 33 2.08 -1.43 -4.84
CA ARG A 33 1.65 -2.32 -5.93
C ARG A 33 1.34 -3.76 -5.55
N GLY A 34 0.90 -4.00 -4.32
CA GLY A 34 0.17 -5.22 -4.08
C GLY A 34 -1.21 -5.10 -4.76
N ILE A 35 -1.72 -6.20 -5.32
CA ILE A 35 -3.11 -6.24 -5.77
C ILE A 35 -3.98 -6.42 -4.52
N TYR A 36 -4.98 -5.54 -4.37
CA TYR A 36 -5.95 -5.68 -3.31
C TYR A 36 -7.15 -6.47 -3.83
N LYS A 37 -7.44 -7.59 -3.20
CA LYS A 37 -8.44 -8.54 -3.73
C LYS A 37 -9.89 -8.10 -3.54
N ASN A 38 -10.17 -7.19 -2.60
CA ASN A 38 -11.52 -6.68 -2.35
C ASN A 38 -12.54 -7.80 -2.06
N TYR A 39 -12.13 -8.83 -1.31
CA TYR A 39 -12.98 -9.98 -1.03
C TYR A 39 -14.30 -9.62 -0.32
N ASN A 40 -14.27 -8.60 0.54
CA ASN A 40 -15.44 -8.16 1.29
C ASN A 40 -16.32 -7.19 0.50
N GLU A 41 -15.91 -6.85 -0.73
CA GLU A 41 -16.66 -5.94 -1.60
C GLU A 41 -16.93 -4.57 -0.96
N HIS A 42 -16.07 -4.12 -0.07
CA HIS A 42 -16.19 -2.79 0.55
C HIS A 42 -15.94 -1.68 -0.47
N LEU A 43 -15.17 -1.95 -1.51
CA LEU A 43 -14.91 -1.03 -2.62
C LEU A 43 -15.75 -1.45 -3.82
N PRO A 44 -16.04 -0.53 -4.75
CA PRO A 44 -16.77 -0.87 -5.97
C PRO A 44 -16.15 -2.05 -6.70
N THR A 45 -16.99 -2.99 -7.15
CA THR A 45 -16.53 -4.23 -7.79
C THR A 45 -16.41 -4.07 -9.31
N GLY A 46 -15.98 -5.13 -10.00
CA GLY A 46 -15.88 -5.14 -11.46
C GLY A 46 -14.62 -4.49 -12.00
N ARG A 47 -13.60 -4.27 -11.19
CA ARG A 47 -12.34 -3.64 -11.57
C ARG A 47 -11.18 -4.22 -10.77
N THR A 48 -9.96 -3.91 -11.19
CA THR A 48 -8.77 -4.31 -10.46
C THR A 48 -8.36 -3.20 -9.50
N TRP A 49 -8.12 -3.57 -8.24
CA TRP A 49 -7.67 -2.66 -7.21
C TRP A 49 -6.20 -2.91 -6.89
N TYR A 50 -5.48 -1.82 -6.66
CA TYR A 50 -4.07 -1.84 -6.24
C TYR A 50 -3.94 -1.11 -4.94
N GLU A 51 -2.95 -1.48 -4.13
CA GLU A 51 -2.70 -0.82 -2.85
C GLU A 51 -1.28 -0.33 -2.73
N ALA A 52 -1.08 0.72 -1.95
CA ALA A 52 0.24 1.23 -1.61
C ALA A 52 0.19 1.81 -0.20
N ASP A 53 1.33 1.74 0.50
CA ASP A 53 1.46 2.35 1.82
C ASP A 53 1.44 3.88 1.68
N ILE A 54 0.89 4.57 2.69
CA ILE A 54 0.98 6.02 2.80
C ILE A 54 1.42 6.40 4.20
N ASN A 55 2.01 7.59 4.32
CA ASN A 55 2.43 8.17 5.61
C ASN A 55 3.43 7.30 6.38
N TYR A 56 4.19 6.46 5.68
CA TYR A 56 5.23 5.67 6.30
C TYR A 56 6.55 6.43 6.28
N THR A 57 7.25 6.45 7.43
CA THR A 57 8.58 7.05 7.54
C THR A 57 9.61 6.04 8.05
N SER A 58 9.28 5.28 9.08
CA SER A 58 10.22 4.33 9.67
C SER A 58 9.47 3.29 10.51
N GLY A 59 10.17 2.25 10.91
CA GLY A 59 9.62 1.17 11.72
C GLY A 59 8.87 0.13 10.90
N LYS A 60 7.96 -0.58 11.55
CA LYS A 60 7.07 -1.50 10.85
C LYS A 60 6.11 -0.73 9.96
N ARG A 61 5.64 -1.38 8.90
CA ARG A 61 4.61 -0.79 8.06
C ARG A 61 3.40 -0.42 8.93
N ASN A 62 2.82 0.74 8.64
CA ASN A 62 1.62 1.20 9.35
C ASN A 62 0.36 0.54 8.77
N LYS A 63 -0.82 0.98 9.24
CA LYS A 63 -2.12 0.48 8.79
C LYS A 63 -2.75 1.34 7.70
N GLN A 64 -2.04 2.34 7.20
CA GLN A 64 -2.57 3.31 6.27
C GLN A 64 -2.21 2.94 4.85
N ARG A 65 -3.22 2.94 3.96
CA ARG A 65 -3.06 2.55 2.56
C ARG A 65 -3.84 3.47 1.65
N ILE A 66 -3.34 3.64 0.43
CA ILE A 66 -4.12 4.18 -0.67
C ILE A 66 -4.52 3.03 -1.59
N LEU A 67 -5.77 3.02 -2.02
CA LEU A 67 -6.32 2.03 -2.93
C LEU A 67 -6.69 2.75 -4.21
N TYR A 68 -6.24 2.23 -5.35
CA TYR A 68 -6.57 2.85 -6.62
C TYR A 68 -6.94 1.76 -7.63
N SER A 69 -7.93 2.07 -8.46
CA SER A 69 -8.43 1.13 -9.45
C SER A 69 -7.81 1.40 -10.82
N ASN A 70 -7.90 0.41 -11.69
CA ASN A 70 -7.43 0.54 -13.06
C ASN A 70 -8.27 1.51 -13.89
N ASP A 71 -9.43 1.94 -13.38
CA ASP A 71 -10.32 2.89 -14.06
C ASP A 71 -10.41 4.25 -13.34
N GLY A 72 -9.47 4.55 -12.44
CA GLY A 72 -9.29 5.91 -11.92
C GLY A 72 -9.93 6.23 -10.58
N LEU A 73 -10.54 5.28 -9.91
CA LEU A 73 -11.07 5.51 -8.55
C LEU A 73 -9.95 5.48 -7.53
N ILE A 74 -10.03 6.32 -6.50
CA ILE A 74 -9.02 6.41 -5.44
C ILE A 74 -9.73 6.46 -4.09
N PHE A 75 -9.30 5.56 -3.19
CA PHE A 75 -9.77 5.53 -1.82
C PHE A 75 -8.56 5.47 -0.88
N VAL A 76 -8.76 5.87 0.37
CA VAL A 76 -7.74 5.68 1.42
C VAL A 76 -8.36 4.93 2.59
N THR A 77 -7.52 4.20 3.31
CA THR A 77 -7.88 3.59 4.58
C THR A 77 -6.79 3.92 5.60
N TYR A 78 -7.20 4.17 6.84
CA TYR A 78 -6.27 4.49 7.93
C TYR A 78 -6.25 3.41 9.01
N ASP A 79 -7.12 2.40 8.91
CA ASP A 79 -7.33 1.38 9.93
C ASP A 79 -7.21 -0.04 9.36
N HIS A 80 -6.36 -0.21 8.36
CA HIS A 80 -6.05 -1.49 7.72
C HIS A 80 -7.30 -2.14 7.14
N TYR A 81 -7.97 -1.39 6.23
CA TYR A 81 -9.10 -1.88 5.40
C TYR A 81 -10.42 -2.04 6.15
N ARG A 82 -10.58 -1.42 7.31
CA ARG A 82 -11.87 -1.43 8.00
C ARG A 82 -12.82 -0.37 7.48
N ARG A 83 -12.30 0.82 7.20
CA ARG A 83 -13.07 1.94 6.64
C ARG A 83 -12.33 2.50 5.45
N PHE A 84 -13.08 2.94 4.45
CA PHE A 84 -12.53 3.51 3.25
C PHE A 84 -13.13 4.89 3.02
N TYR A 85 -12.30 5.81 2.56
CA TYR A 85 -12.72 7.19 2.26
C TYR A 85 -12.35 7.48 0.81
N GLU A 86 -13.34 7.85 0.00
CA GLU A 86 -13.10 8.18 -1.39
C GLU A 86 -12.41 9.53 -1.52
N ILE A 87 -11.39 9.57 -2.37
CA ILE A 87 -10.68 10.81 -2.72
C ILE A 87 -11.20 11.26 -4.08
N VAL A 88 -11.84 12.41 -4.11
CA VAL A 88 -12.43 12.98 -5.32
C VAL A 88 -11.69 14.23 -5.79
#